data_5ddb610baa102b3457bb2b3b275a87bb
#
_entry.id   5ddb610baa102b3457bb2b3b275a87bb
#
_cell.length_a   1.000
_cell.length_b   1.000
_cell.length_c   1.000
_cell.angle_alpha   90.00
_cell.angle_beta   90.00
_cell.angle_gamma   90.00
#
_symmetry.space_group_name_H-M   'P 1'
#
loop_
_entity.id
_entity.type
_entity.pdbx_description
1 polymer ?
#
loop_
_entity_poly.entity_id
_entity_poly.type
_entity_poly.pdbx_seq_one_letter_code
_entity_poly.pdbx_strand_id
1 'polypeptide(L)'
;NVDWLDIAFGRAQRIAKVIQGKRYYTPNVYAGGTEWRGDNDYIDVSPDANIGNFSFFWIDDPQTVGWVPKEQSEIKAPFSLIVWFDLRKVYPGQLNNRNTEALKNEILTVLNGGFWLKDGTIVINRIYELAENVYRGFTLDEIDNQFLMHPFGGFRFEGVLSVNQPCNI
;
A
#
# COMPACT_ATOMS: atom_id res chain seq x y z
N ASN A 1 12.94 -18.61 3.84
CA ASN A 1 13.21 -17.21 4.15
C ASN A 1 12.02 -16.36 3.77
N VAL A 2 11.50 -15.59 4.71
CA VAL A 2 10.44 -14.61 4.47
C VAL A 2 11.12 -13.28 4.16
N ASP A 3 10.77 -12.68 3.06
CA ASP A 3 11.23 -11.34 2.73
C ASP A 3 10.08 -10.33 2.86
N TRP A 4 10.38 -9.06 2.63
CA TRP A 4 9.35 -8.01 2.74
C TRP A 4 8.27 -8.14 1.67
N LEU A 5 8.57 -8.75 0.52
CA LEU A 5 7.58 -9.02 -0.52
C LEU A 5 6.53 -10.01 -0.03
N ASP A 6 6.94 -11.06 0.67
CA ASP A 6 6.00 -12.03 1.24
C ASP A 6 5.05 -11.36 2.24
N ILE A 7 5.59 -10.47 3.07
CA ILE A 7 4.81 -9.70 4.03
C ILE A 7 3.81 -8.79 3.31
N ALA A 8 4.28 -8.05 2.31
CA ALA A 8 3.45 -7.12 1.55
C ALA A 8 2.37 -7.86 0.76
N PHE A 9 2.68 -8.94 0.07
CA PHE A 9 1.73 -9.69 -0.75
C PHE A 9 0.60 -10.31 0.07
N GLY A 10 0.91 -10.90 1.21
CA GLY A 10 -0.11 -11.45 2.07
C GLY A 10 -1.15 -10.42 2.50
N ARG A 11 -0.71 -9.22 2.79
CA ARG A 11 -1.60 -8.12 3.18
C ARG A 11 -2.28 -7.47 1.98
N ALA A 12 -1.59 -7.34 0.86
CA ALA A 12 -2.15 -6.76 -0.35
C ALA A 12 -3.39 -7.50 -0.85
N GLN A 13 -3.40 -8.81 -0.76
CA GLN A 13 -4.57 -9.63 -1.12
C GLN A 13 -5.78 -9.35 -0.24
N ARG A 14 -5.56 -9.19 1.06
CA ARG A 14 -6.64 -8.89 2.01
C ARG A 14 -7.16 -7.48 1.83
N ILE A 15 -6.27 -6.53 1.60
CA ILE A 15 -6.65 -5.14 1.32
C ILE A 15 -7.48 -5.06 0.04
N ALA A 16 -7.10 -5.76 -1.01
CA ALA A 16 -7.86 -5.81 -2.25
C ALA A 16 -9.30 -6.29 -2.02
N LYS A 17 -9.51 -7.27 -1.14
CA LYS A 17 -10.85 -7.72 -0.75
C LYS A 17 -11.61 -6.65 0.04
N VAL A 18 -10.96 -5.98 0.96
CA VAL A 18 -11.58 -4.91 1.78
C VAL A 18 -12.04 -3.75 0.90
N ILE A 19 -11.23 -3.31 -0.04
CA ILE A 19 -11.57 -2.18 -0.92
C ILE A 19 -12.42 -2.58 -2.13
N GLN A 20 -12.74 -3.86 -2.30
CA GLN A 20 -13.44 -4.38 -3.48
C GLN A 20 -12.74 -3.97 -4.78
N GLY A 21 -11.43 -4.13 -4.81
CA GLY A 21 -10.60 -3.64 -5.89
C GLY A 21 -9.43 -4.55 -6.22
N LYS A 22 -8.49 -3.98 -6.93
CA LYS A 22 -7.29 -4.67 -7.42
C LYS A 22 -6.08 -4.29 -6.58
N ARG A 23 -5.13 -5.20 -6.51
CA ARG A 23 -3.77 -4.90 -6.08
C ARG A 23 -2.87 -4.82 -7.30
N TYR A 24 -1.95 -3.88 -7.26
CA TYR A 24 -0.85 -3.84 -8.23
C TYR A 24 0.41 -4.36 -7.57
N TYR A 25 1.28 -4.98 -8.35
CA TYR A 25 2.38 -5.72 -7.80
C TYR A 25 3.59 -4.84 -7.50
N THR A 26 3.99 -4.84 -6.27
CA THR A 26 5.31 -4.42 -5.85
C THR A 26 6.30 -5.58 -6.20
N PRO A 27 7.47 -5.34 -6.77
CA PRO A 27 8.11 -4.05 -7.05
C PRO A 27 7.87 -3.49 -8.46
N ASN A 28 6.87 -3.95 -9.17
CA ASN A 28 6.63 -3.54 -10.55
C ASN A 28 6.03 -2.12 -10.66
N VAL A 29 5.64 -1.53 -9.55
CA VAL A 29 5.12 -0.15 -9.53
C VAL A 29 6.27 0.83 -9.38
N TYR A 30 6.36 1.77 -10.31
CA TYR A 30 7.40 2.80 -10.36
C TYR A 30 6.87 4.16 -9.90
N ALA A 31 7.77 5.12 -9.81
CA ALA A 31 7.43 6.48 -9.41
C ALA A 31 6.25 7.04 -10.20
N GLY A 32 5.30 7.66 -9.50
CA GLY A 32 4.06 8.14 -10.12
C GLY A 32 2.99 7.07 -10.33
N GLY A 33 3.17 5.89 -9.75
CA GLY A 33 2.17 4.82 -9.83
C GLY A 33 2.11 4.10 -11.18
N THR A 34 3.20 4.08 -11.93
CA THR A 34 3.28 3.36 -13.21
C THR A 34 3.71 1.92 -12.99
N GLU A 35 2.92 0.97 -13.44
CA GLU A 35 3.25 -0.45 -13.37
C GLU A 35 3.77 -0.97 -14.71
N TRP A 36 4.90 -1.68 -14.67
CA TRP A 36 5.43 -2.39 -15.81
C TRP A 36 4.77 -3.76 -15.97
N ARG A 37 4.27 -4.03 -17.18
CA ARG A 37 3.57 -5.28 -17.51
C ARG A 37 4.37 -6.24 -18.40
N GLY A 38 5.58 -5.88 -18.76
CA GLY A 38 6.40 -6.63 -19.72
C GLY A 38 6.32 -6.07 -21.13
N ASP A 39 7.21 -6.52 -22.02
CA ASP A 39 7.27 -6.12 -23.44
C ASP A 39 7.25 -4.59 -23.70
N ASN A 40 7.87 -3.82 -22.77
CA ASN A 40 7.86 -2.34 -22.78
C ASN A 40 6.46 -1.74 -22.63
N ASP A 41 5.52 -2.48 -22.08
CA ASP A 41 4.18 -2.00 -21.81
C ASP A 41 4.06 -1.53 -20.35
N TYR A 42 3.49 -0.34 -20.18
CA TYR A 42 3.29 0.30 -18.90
C TYR A 42 1.84 0.74 -18.73
N ILE A 43 1.34 0.62 -17.53
CA ILE A 43 0.03 1.16 -17.16
C ILE A 43 0.18 2.17 -16.03
N ASP A 44 -0.50 3.30 -16.16
CA ASP A 44 -0.55 4.28 -15.09
C ASP A 44 -1.55 3.83 -14.03
N VAL A 45 -1.05 3.57 -12.83
CA VAL A 45 -1.86 3.23 -11.67
C VAL A 45 -2.19 4.52 -10.93
N SER A 46 -3.21 5.20 -11.39
CA SER A 46 -3.65 6.49 -10.85
C SER A 46 -5.17 6.54 -10.74
N PRO A 47 -5.72 7.46 -9.95
CA PRO A 47 -7.16 7.60 -9.80
C PRO A 47 -7.89 7.77 -11.13
N ASP A 48 -8.58 6.72 -11.55
CA ASP A 48 -9.37 6.67 -12.77
C ASP A 48 -10.49 5.62 -12.60
N ALA A 49 -11.71 6.00 -12.96
CA ALA A 49 -12.85 5.10 -12.86
C ALA A 49 -12.70 3.81 -13.67
N ASN A 50 -11.95 3.85 -14.77
CA ASN A 50 -11.69 2.67 -15.62
C ASN A 50 -10.78 1.65 -14.94
N ILE A 51 -9.84 2.12 -14.11
CA ILE A 51 -8.95 1.25 -13.34
C ILE A 51 -9.71 0.62 -12.17
N GLY A 52 -10.62 1.37 -11.56
CA GLY A 52 -11.34 0.97 -10.36
C GLY A 52 -10.51 1.10 -9.09
N ASN A 53 -11.05 0.62 -7.98
CA ASN A 53 -10.37 0.68 -6.71
C ASN A 53 -9.05 -0.08 -6.79
N PHE A 54 -7.99 0.51 -6.24
CA PHE A 54 -6.67 -0.10 -6.27
C PHE A 54 -5.86 0.16 -5.00
N SER A 55 -4.86 -0.68 -4.80
CA SER A 55 -3.81 -0.47 -3.82
C SER A 55 -2.48 -1.02 -4.31
N PHE A 56 -1.40 -0.46 -3.82
CA PHE A 56 -0.06 -1.02 -4.01
C PHE A 56 0.86 -0.60 -2.88
N PHE A 57 1.83 -1.48 -2.60
CA PHE A 57 2.93 -1.17 -1.69
C PHE A 57 4.09 -0.58 -2.48
N TRP A 58 4.72 0.42 -1.89
CA TRP A 58 5.89 1.07 -2.41
C TRP A 58 6.98 1.07 -1.35
N ILE A 59 8.12 0.53 -1.71
CA ILE A 59 9.27 0.53 -0.81
C ILE A 59 10.10 1.78 -1.06
N ASP A 60 10.26 2.56 -0.01
CA ASP A 60 11.03 3.79 -0.04
C ASP A 60 12.51 3.52 0.25
N ASP A 61 13.36 4.48 -0.12
CA ASP A 61 14.77 4.49 0.23
C ASP A 61 15.04 5.42 1.44
N PRO A 62 16.08 5.13 2.22
CA PRO A 62 16.93 3.95 2.17
C PRO A 62 16.35 2.78 2.97
N GLN A 63 16.77 1.58 2.62
CA GLN A 63 16.66 0.44 3.51
C GLN A 63 17.86 0.43 4.45
N THR A 64 17.63 0.09 5.71
CA THR A 64 18.70 0.02 6.71
C THR A 64 18.95 -1.43 7.11
N VAL A 65 20.23 -1.76 7.31
CA VAL A 65 20.65 -3.08 7.73
C VAL A 65 21.21 -2.99 9.14
N GLY A 66 20.56 -3.68 10.07
CA GLY A 66 21.03 -3.84 11.44
C GLY A 66 21.57 -5.23 11.68
N TRP A 67 22.56 -5.36 12.54
CA TRP A 67 23.11 -6.63 12.95
C TRP A 67 22.59 -6.97 14.34
N VAL A 68 21.94 -8.13 14.45
CA VAL A 68 21.47 -8.65 15.72
C VAL A 68 22.48 -9.71 16.21
N PRO A 69 22.82 -9.78 17.50
CA PRO A 69 23.70 -10.81 18.01
C PRO A 69 23.24 -12.20 17.59
N LYS A 70 24.18 -13.11 17.31
CA LYS A 70 23.97 -14.48 16.85
C LYS A 70 23.65 -14.64 15.36
N GLU A 71 24.36 -13.92 14.50
CA GLU A 71 24.44 -14.20 13.07
C GLU A 71 23.15 -13.92 12.29
N GLN A 72 22.35 -12.95 12.73
CA GLN A 72 21.16 -12.49 12.01
C GLN A 72 21.35 -11.03 11.58
N SER A 73 20.91 -10.72 10.37
CA SER A 73 20.73 -9.35 9.94
C SER A 73 19.26 -8.98 9.96
N GLU A 74 18.96 -7.75 10.35
CA GLU A 74 17.63 -7.17 10.27
C GLU A 74 17.63 -6.11 9.18
N ILE A 75 16.73 -6.25 8.21
CA ILE A 75 16.52 -5.23 7.18
C ILE A 75 15.24 -4.47 7.53
N LYS A 76 15.36 -3.16 7.64
CA LYS A 76 14.22 -2.26 7.82
C LYS A 76 14.02 -1.47 6.53
N ALA A 77 12.85 -1.59 5.95
CA ALA A 77 12.48 -0.90 4.73
C ALA A 77 11.31 0.05 5.02
N PRO A 78 11.51 1.36 4.87
CA PRO A 78 10.39 2.29 4.86
C PRO A 78 9.47 1.94 3.71
N PHE A 79 8.17 2.00 3.93
CA PHE A 79 7.21 1.71 2.89
C PHE A 79 6.04 2.68 2.92
N SER A 80 5.37 2.77 1.79
CA SER A 80 4.07 3.42 1.67
C SER A 80 3.09 2.43 1.06
N LEU A 81 1.87 2.40 1.61
CA LEU A 81 0.74 1.73 0.99
C LEU A 81 -0.19 2.80 0.46
N ILE A 82 -0.39 2.83 -0.83
CA ILE A 82 -1.27 3.79 -1.49
C ILE A 82 -2.55 3.08 -1.88
N VAL A 83 -3.68 3.67 -1.49
CA VAL A 83 -5.02 3.13 -1.73
C VAL A 83 -5.88 4.22 -2.33
N TRP A 84 -6.57 3.91 -3.41
CA TRP A 84 -7.63 4.75 -3.95
C TRP A 84 -8.92 3.94 -4.06
N PHE A 85 -10.03 4.57 -3.74
CA PHE A 85 -11.30 3.88 -3.66
C PHE A 85 -12.48 4.76 -4.07
N ASP A 86 -13.53 4.08 -4.52
CA ASP A 86 -14.89 4.61 -4.68
C ASP A 86 -15.74 3.97 -3.58
N LEU A 87 -16.20 4.76 -2.63
CA LEU A 87 -17.00 4.26 -1.49
C LEU A 87 -18.28 3.55 -1.92
N ARG A 88 -18.84 3.91 -3.07
CA ARG A 88 -20.05 3.26 -3.60
C ARG A 88 -19.82 1.80 -3.94
N LYS A 89 -18.58 1.43 -4.29
CA LYS A 89 -18.19 0.04 -4.57
C LYS A 89 -17.88 -0.74 -3.31
N VAL A 90 -17.31 -0.08 -2.31
CA VAL A 90 -16.94 -0.69 -1.03
C VAL A 90 -18.18 -0.91 -0.16
N TYR A 91 -19.02 0.12 -0.07
CA TYR A 91 -20.25 0.13 0.74
C TYR A 91 -21.48 0.51 -0.10
N PRO A 92 -22.01 -0.41 -0.92
CA PRO A 92 -23.16 -0.11 -1.76
C PRO A 92 -24.36 0.36 -0.94
N GLY A 93 -24.94 1.50 -1.33
CA GLY A 93 -26.13 2.06 -0.69
C GLY A 93 -25.89 2.77 0.64
N GLN A 94 -24.65 2.88 1.09
CA GLN A 94 -24.30 3.49 2.38
C GLN A 94 -23.31 4.65 2.20
N LEU A 95 -23.76 5.72 1.57
CA LEU A 95 -22.92 6.90 1.35
C LEU A 95 -23.05 7.87 2.53
N ASN A 96 -22.16 7.74 3.51
CA ASN A 96 -21.98 8.76 4.53
C ASN A 96 -20.49 8.97 4.82
N ASN A 97 -20.13 10.10 5.44
CA ASN A 97 -18.74 10.46 5.71
C ASN A 97 -18.03 9.52 6.68
N ARG A 98 -18.78 8.77 7.48
CA ARG A 98 -18.21 7.84 8.45
C ARG A 98 -17.67 6.56 7.80
N ASN A 99 -18.13 6.24 6.59
CA ASN A 99 -17.65 5.06 5.88
C ASN A 99 -16.17 5.16 5.50
N THR A 100 -15.65 6.37 5.27
CA THR A 100 -14.22 6.58 5.06
C THR A 100 -13.41 6.17 6.29
N GLU A 101 -13.85 6.54 7.49
CA GLU A 101 -13.19 6.12 8.72
C GLU A 101 -13.30 4.62 8.96
N ALA A 102 -14.45 4.02 8.66
CA ALA A 102 -14.63 2.57 8.75
C ALA A 102 -13.67 1.83 7.82
N LEU A 103 -13.55 2.28 6.58
CA LEU A 103 -12.62 1.69 5.61
C LEU A 103 -11.16 1.82 6.06
N LYS A 104 -10.77 2.98 6.55
CA LYS A 104 -9.44 3.21 7.10
C LYS A 104 -9.13 2.22 8.22
N ASN A 105 -10.06 2.04 9.15
CA ASN A 105 -9.90 1.12 10.27
C ASN A 105 -9.83 -0.35 9.83
N GLU A 106 -10.60 -0.74 8.82
CA GLU A 106 -10.52 -2.09 8.25
C GLU A 106 -9.15 -2.35 7.62
N ILE A 107 -8.62 -1.38 6.87
CA ILE A 107 -7.27 -1.49 6.28
C ILE A 107 -6.21 -1.56 7.37
N LEU A 108 -6.31 -0.73 8.40
CA LEU A 108 -5.38 -0.78 9.54
C LEU A 108 -5.41 -2.12 10.24
N THR A 109 -6.59 -2.71 10.41
CA THR A 109 -6.74 -4.04 11.00
C THR A 109 -6.01 -5.09 10.19
N VAL A 110 -6.08 -5.02 8.86
CA VAL A 110 -5.33 -5.92 7.98
C VAL A 110 -3.82 -5.70 8.13
N LEU A 111 -3.37 -4.45 8.18
CA LEU A 111 -1.95 -4.12 8.29
C LEU A 111 -1.36 -4.50 9.65
N ASN A 112 -2.09 -4.27 10.72
CA ASN A 112 -1.67 -4.56 12.09
C ASN A 112 -2.05 -5.98 12.53
N GLY A 113 -2.98 -6.60 11.82
CA GLY A 113 -3.62 -7.85 12.22
C GLY A 113 -2.71 -9.06 12.16
N GLY A 114 -2.42 -9.54 13.30
CA GLY A 114 -2.51 -10.88 13.77
C GLY A 114 -1.63 -11.98 13.21
N PHE A 115 -0.78 -11.73 12.26
CA PHE A 115 0.25 -12.70 11.97
C PHE A 115 1.60 -12.15 12.43
N TRP A 116 1.96 -12.54 13.60
CA TRP A 116 3.35 -12.51 14.01
C TRP A 116 4.08 -13.43 13.03
N LEU A 117 4.50 -12.86 11.91
CA LEU A 117 5.45 -13.57 11.10
C LEU A 117 6.69 -13.73 11.96
N LYS A 118 7.05 -14.95 12.20
CA LYS A 118 8.20 -15.30 13.03
C LYS A 118 9.47 -14.54 12.62
N ASP A 119 9.53 -14.09 11.37
CA ASP A 119 10.69 -13.50 10.75
C ASP A 119 10.47 -12.08 10.23
N GLY A 120 9.36 -11.44 10.55
CA GLY A 120 9.11 -10.08 10.07
C GLY A 120 7.96 -9.37 10.77
N THR A 121 8.01 -8.05 10.75
CA THR A 121 6.97 -7.17 11.32
C THR A 121 6.65 -6.03 10.39
N ILE A 122 5.45 -5.48 10.56
CA ILE A 122 5.01 -4.26 9.90
C ILE A 122 4.54 -3.26 10.96
N VAL A 123 5.02 -2.03 10.88
CA VAL A 123 4.63 -0.96 11.79
C VAL A 123 4.15 0.22 10.97
N ILE A 124 2.95 0.71 11.25
CA ILE A 124 2.37 1.89 10.63
C ILE A 124 2.63 3.09 11.51
N ASN A 125 3.27 4.12 10.95
CA ASN A 125 3.63 5.35 11.66
C ASN A 125 2.75 6.54 11.30
N ARG A 126 2.29 6.64 10.06
CA ARG A 126 1.57 7.80 9.53
C ARG A 126 0.47 7.38 8.58
N ILE A 127 -0.59 8.20 8.57
CA ILE A 127 -1.71 8.05 7.64
C ILE A 127 -2.00 9.41 7.03
N TYR A 128 -2.07 9.46 5.70
CA TYR A 128 -2.41 10.66 4.95
C TYR A 128 -3.72 10.44 4.20
N GLU A 129 -4.55 11.47 4.15
CA GLU A 129 -5.85 11.46 3.45
C GLU A 129 -5.97 12.59 2.44
N LEU A 130 -5.22 13.68 2.60
CA LEU A 130 -5.22 14.77 1.62
C LEU A 130 -4.55 14.32 0.32
N ALA A 131 -5.19 14.59 -0.80
CA ALA A 131 -4.74 14.12 -2.11
C ALA A 131 -3.28 14.49 -2.43
N GLU A 132 -2.84 15.67 -2.09
CA GLU A 132 -1.47 16.14 -2.28
C GLU A 132 -0.43 15.30 -1.51
N ASN A 133 -0.82 14.73 -0.39
CA ASN A 133 0.04 13.86 0.41
C ASN A 133 -0.09 12.38 0.01
N VAL A 134 -1.31 11.94 -0.29
CA VAL A 134 -1.59 10.55 -0.71
C VAL A 134 -0.86 10.25 -2.01
N TYR A 135 -0.96 11.15 -2.97
CA TYR A 135 -0.42 10.97 -4.32
C TYR A 135 0.89 11.73 -4.53
N ARG A 136 1.69 11.82 -3.48
CA ARG A 136 3.03 12.40 -3.56
C ARG A 136 3.87 11.58 -4.54
N GLY A 137 4.45 12.24 -5.56
CA GLY A 137 5.16 11.58 -6.65
C GLY A 137 4.31 11.34 -7.90
N PHE A 138 2.98 11.51 -7.81
CA PHE A 138 2.08 11.49 -8.96
C PHE A 138 1.99 12.87 -9.60
N THR A 139 1.69 12.89 -10.89
CA THR A 139 1.37 14.13 -11.60
C THR A 139 -0.13 14.43 -11.41
N LEU A 140 -0.46 15.19 -10.36
CA LEU A 140 -1.87 15.45 -10.00
C LEU A 140 -2.65 16.20 -11.06
N ASP A 141 -1.98 17.04 -11.87
CA ASP A 141 -2.62 17.78 -12.94
C ASP A 141 -3.23 16.89 -14.04
N GLU A 142 -2.75 15.67 -14.18
CA GLU A 142 -3.27 14.68 -15.11
C GLU A 142 -4.45 13.89 -14.54
N ILE A 143 -4.71 14.00 -13.24
CA ILE A 143 -5.81 13.32 -12.57
C ILE A 143 -7.03 14.24 -12.59
N ASP A 144 -8.16 13.73 -13.09
CA ASP A 144 -9.41 14.46 -13.05
C ASP A 144 -9.81 14.72 -11.59
N ASN A 145 -10.08 15.98 -11.26
CA ASN A 145 -10.40 16.41 -9.90
C ASN A 145 -11.58 15.67 -9.29
N GLN A 146 -12.55 15.23 -10.09
CA GLN A 146 -13.70 14.47 -9.57
C GLN A 146 -13.27 13.19 -8.84
N PHE A 147 -12.18 12.54 -9.28
CA PHE A 147 -11.68 11.31 -8.67
C PHE A 147 -10.92 11.53 -7.35
N LEU A 148 -10.68 12.79 -7.00
CA LEU A 148 -10.07 13.17 -5.73
C LEU A 148 -11.10 13.69 -4.70
N MET A 149 -12.38 13.69 -5.07
CA MET A 149 -13.49 14.21 -4.27
C MET A 149 -14.46 13.09 -3.89
N HIS A 150 -15.16 13.28 -2.76
CA HIS A 150 -16.21 12.34 -2.35
C HIS A 150 -17.20 12.04 -3.51
N PRO A 151 -17.60 10.79 -3.75
CA PRO A 151 -17.40 9.56 -2.96
C PRO A 151 -16.05 8.85 -3.17
N PHE A 152 -15.17 9.41 -3.97
CA PHE A 152 -13.83 8.92 -4.15
C PHE A 152 -12.91 9.40 -3.03
N GLY A 153 -11.91 8.63 -2.71
CA GLY A 153 -10.92 9.02 -1.72
C GLY A 153 -9.67 8.18 -1.82
N GLY A 154 -8.69 8.53 -1.02
CA GLY A 154 -7.44 7.80 -0.97
C GLY A 154 -6.80 7.85 0.40
N PHE A 155 -5.97 6.86 0.66
CA PHE A 155 -5.14 6.79 1.84
C PHE A 155 -3.69 6.54 1.42
N ARG A 156 -2.79 7.10 2.20
CA ARG A 156 -1.38 6.72 2.20
C ARG A 156 -1.01 6.31 3.61
N PHE A 157 -0.69 5.06 3.80
CA PHE A 157 -0.17 4.53 5.05
C PHE A 157 1.34 4.43 4.91
N GLU A 158 2.08 5.05 5.82
CA GLU A 158 3.52 4.98 5.85
C GLU A 158 3.98 4.26 7.11
N GLY A 159 5.03 3.50 6.98
CA GLY A 159 5.60 2.77 8.09
C GLY A 159 6.90 2.08 7.73
N VAL A 160 7.23 1.06 8.49
CA VAL A 160 8.46 0.29 8.35
C VAL A 160 8.15 -1.19 8.30
N LEU A 161 8.70 -1.88 7.31
CA LEU A 161 8.78 -3.33 7.24
C LEU A 161 10.12 -3.76 7.82
N SER A 162 10.09 -4.66 8.79
CA SER A 162 11.30 -5.24 9.37
C SER A 162 11.34 -6.72 9.05
N VAL A 163 12.43 -7.19 8.48
CA VAL A 163 12.63 -8.59 8.12
C VAL A 163 13.96 -9.06 8.68
N ASN A 164 13.91 -10.18 9.39
CA ASN A 164 15.11 -10.85 9.89
C ASN A 164 15.57 -11.87 8.87
N GLN A 165 16.83 -11.76 8.46
CA GLN A 165 17.43 -12.72 7.57
C GLN A 165 18.53 -13.49 8.31
N PRO A 166 18.48 -14.81 8.35
CA PRO A 166 19.58 -15.59 8.89
C PRO A 166 20.80 -15.42 7.99
N CYS A 167 21.94 -15.13 8.59
CA CYS A 167 23.21 -15.20 7.86
C CYS A 167 23.53 -16.67 7.63
N ASN A 168 23.38 -17.11 6.42
CA ASN A 168 23.91 -18.42 6.02
C ASN A 168 25.44 -18.28 5.92
N ILE A 169 26.10 -18.94 6.78
CA ILE A 169 27.56 -19.08 6.72
C ILE A 169 27.89 -20.18 5.73
#